data_e21079940f730a3c33192658746b68b0
#
_entry.id   e21079940f730a3c33192658746b68b0
#
_cell.length_a   1.000
_cell.length_b   1.000
_cell.length_c   1.000
_cell.angle_alpha   90.00
_cell.angle_beta   90.00
_cell.angle_gamma   90.00
#
_symmetry.space_group_name_H-M   'P 1'
#
loop_
_entity.id
_entity.type
_entity.pdbx_description
1 polymer ?
#
loop_
_entity_poly.entity_id
_entity_poly.type
_entity_poly.pdbx_seq_one_letter_code
_entity_poly.pdbx_strand_id
1 'polypeptide(L)' 'MDWDLLVLDQALNELMAMDPVQGHIVELRYFGGLAEHEVAEVLSISRSTVTREWQTARAWLYRRMTKGTFRGSHD' A
#
# COMPACT_ATOMS: atom_id res chain seq x y z
N MET A 1 -9.90 -9.46 4.58
CA MET A 1 -10.47 -8.13 4.55
C MET A 1 -11.00 -7.84 3.16
N ASP A 2 -12.25 -7.47 3.10
CA ASP A 2 -12.91 -7.30 1.80
C ASP A 2 -12.94 -5.85 1.38
N TRP A 3 -11.83 -5.40 0.85
CA TRP A 3 -11.77 -4.06 0.30
C TRP A 3 -12.30 -4.08 -1.11
N ASP A 4 -13.05 -3.02 -1.44
CA ASP A 4 -13.49 -2.80 -2.81
C ASP A 4 -12.26 -2.60 -3.69
N LEU A 5 -12.12 -3.45 -4.69
CA LEU A 5 -10.94 -3.40 -5.57
C LEU A 5 -10.84 -2.08 -6.30
N LEU A 6 -11.98 -1.49 -6.65
CA LEU A 6 -11.97 -0.22 -7.35
C LEU A 6 -11.42 0.88 -6.45
N VAL A 7 -11.86 0.90 -5.19
CA VAL A 7 -11.37 1.89 -4.22
C VAL A 7 -9.89 1.64 -3.94
N LEU A 8 -9.50 0.38 -3.82
CA LEU A 8 -8.08 0.05 -3.60
C LEU A 8 -7.22 0.52 -4.77
N ASP A 9 -7.70 0.32 -5.99
CA ASP A 9 -6.97 0.76 -7.17
C ASP A 9 -6.78 2.27 -7.16
N GLN A 10 -7.82 3.01 -6.82
CA GLN A 10 -7.74 4.46 -6.72
C GLN A 10 -6.76 4.89 -5.64
N ALA A 11 -6.83 4.22 -4.47
CA ALA A 11 -5.93 4.54 -3.36
C ALA A 11 -4.48 4.26 -3.74
N LEU A 12 -4.24 3.15 -4.44
CA LEU A 12 -2.90 2.80 -4.87
C LEU A 12 -2.36 3.81 -5.87
N ASN A 13 -3.20 4.28 -6.78
CA ASN A 13 -2.78 5.33 -7.72
C ASN A 13 -2.42 6.61 -6.98
N GLU A 14 -3.17 6.97 -5.95
CA GLU A 14 -2.85 8.14 -5.14
C GLU A 14 -1.51 7.95 -4.43
N LEU A 15 -1.31 6.76 -3.86
CA LEU A 15 -0.07 6.47 -3.16
C LEU A 15 1.12 6.52 -4.13
N MET A 16 0.95 5.96 -5.32
CA MET A 16 1.99 5.95 -6.33
C MET A 16 2.41 7.38 -6.70
N ALA A 17 1.44 8.28 -6.76
CA ALA A 17 1.73 9.69 -7.07
C ALA A 17 2.44 10.38 -5.92
N MET A 18 2.09 10.05 -4.67
CA MET A 18 2.72 10.68 -3.51
C MET A 18 4.11 10.13 -3.23
N ASP A 19 4.25 8.81 -3.33
CA ASP A 19 5.50 8.13 -3.00
C ASP A 19 5.62 6.88 -3.87
N PRO A 20 6.31 7.00 -5.00
CA PRO A 20 6.44 5.86 -5.92
C PRO A 20 7.07 4.63 -5.29
N VAL A 21 8.01 4.81 -4.37
CA VAL A 21 8.63 3.66 -3.71
C VAL A 21 7.60 2.90 -2.89
N GLN A 22 6.81 3.62 -2.10
CA GLN A 22 5.76 2.97 -1.32
C GLN A 22 4.72 2.31 -2.23
N GLY A 23 4.37 2.98 -3.32
CA GLY A 23 3.43 2.41 -4.27
C GLY A 23 3.92 1.11 -4.86
N HIS A 24 5.19 1.06 -5.26
CA HIS A 24 5.76 -0.17 -5.81
C HIS A 24 5.86 -1.27 -4.77
N ILE A 25 6.18 -0.93 -3.53
CA ILE A 25 6.24 -1.91 -2.46
C ILE A 25 4.86 -2.55 -2.26
N VAL A 26 3.82 -1.74 -2.23
CA VAL A 26 2.46 -2.27 -2.08
C VAL A 26 2.11 -3.17 -3.26
N GLU A 27 2.43 -2.73 -4.46
CA GLU A 27 2.17 -3.52 -5.67
C GLU A 27 2.81 -4.90 -5.57
N LEU A 28 4.08 -4.93 -5.23
CA LEU A 28 4.83 -6.18 -5.21
C LEU A 28 4.39 -7.08 -4.06
N ARG A 29 4.11 -6.50 -2.91
CA ARG A 29 3.67 -7.27 -1.75
C ARG A 29 2.25 -7.75 -1.87
N TYR A 30 1.35 -6.85 -2.23
CA TYR A 30 -0.08 -7.13 -2.18
C TYR A 30 -0.57 -7.88 -3.41
N PHE A 31 -0.16 -7.42 -4.57
CA PHE A 31 -0.60 -8.03 -5.82
C PHE A 31 0.38 -9.07 -6.34
N GLY A 32 1.67 -8.83 -6.14
CA GLY A 32 2.68 -9.76 -6.61
C GLY A 32 2.95 -10.92 -5.67
N GLY A 33 2.53 -10.78 -4.41
CA GLY A 33 2.74 -11.85 -3.44
C GLY A 33 4.19 -12.05 -3.01
N LEU A 34 5.04 -11.05 -3.23
CA LEU A 34 6.45 -11.17 -2.88
C LEU A 34 6.67 -10.96 -1.38
N ALA A 35 7.66 -11.68 -0.84
CA ALA A 35 8.12 -11.45 0.51
C ALA A 35 8.95 -10.17 0.56
N GLU A 36 9.15 -9.63 1.77
CA GLU A 36 9.88 -8.37 1.90
C GLU A 36 11.30 -8.44 1.34
N HIS A 37 12.00 -9.57 1.55
CA HIS A 37 13.36 -9.69 1.02
C HIS A 37 13.37 -9.71 -0.50
N GLU A 38 12.33 -10.26 -1.10
CA GLU A 38 12.22 -10.28 -2.55
C GLU A 38 11.95 -8.89 -3.10
N VAL A 39 11.10 -8.13 -2.41
CA VAL A 39 10.83 -6.74 -2.80
C VAL A 39 12.12 -5.92 -2.72
N ALA A 40 12.89 -6.13 -1.65
CA ALA A 40 14.16 -5.42 -1.50
C ALA A 40 15.09 -5.67 -2.68
N GLU A 41 15.14 -6.91 -3.15
CA GLU A 41 15.97 -7.24 -4.30
C GLU A 41 15.46 -6.57 -5.57
N VAL A 42 14.16 -6.65 -5.80
CA VAL A 42 13.56 -6.07 -7.01
C VAL A 42 13.80 -4.57 -7.07
N LEU A 43 13.65 -3.89 -5.95
CA LEU A 43 13.77 -2.43 -5.93
C LEU A 43 15.16 -1.94 -5.61
N SER A 44 16.10 -2.84 -5.33
CA SER A 44 17.50 -2.50 -5.00
C SER A 44 17.57 -1.57 -3.79
N ILE A 45 16.80 -1.88 -2.76
CA ILE A 45 16.82 -1.14 -1.51
C ILE A 45 17.01 -2.12 -0.37
N SER A 46 17.32 -1.61 0.82
CA SER A 46 17.56 -2.48 1.96
C SER A 46 16.24 -3.08 2.45
N ARG A 47 16.36 -4.26 3.05
CA ARG A 47 15.19 -4.92 3.61
C ARG A 47 14.53 -4.11 4.72
N SER A 48 15.35 -3.44 5.54
CA SER A 48 14.79 -2.61 6.60
C SER A 48 14.01 -1.44 6.03
N THR A 49 14.45 -0.90 4.91
CA THR A 49 13.70 0.16 4.23
C THR A 49 12.35 -0.39 3.75
N VAL A 50 12.36 -1.58 3.16
CA VAL A 50 11.10 -2.20 2.71
C VAL A 50 10.14 -2.36 3.90
N THR A 51 10.64 -2.88 5.01
CA THR A 51 9.80 -3.10 6.18
C THR A 51 9.18 -1.79 6.67
N ARG A 52 10.00 -0.77 6.79
CA ARG A 52 9.52 0.53 7.27
C ARG A 52 8.52 1.16 6.31
N GLU A 53 8.85 1.17 5.04
CA GLU A 53 7.98 1.79 4.04
C GLU A 53 6.68 1.00 3.86
N TRP A 54 6.76 -0.33 3.96
CA TRP A 54 5.58 -1.17 3.89
C TRP A 54 4.61 -0.87 5.03
N GLN A 55 5.14 -0.72 6.25
CA GLN A 55 4.28 -0.41 7.39
C GLN A 55 3.62 0.94 7.25
N THR A 56 4.37 1.93 6.77
CA THR A 56 3.82 3.26 6.56
C THR A 56 2.74 3.24 5.47
N ALA A 57 3.02 2.56 4.38
CA ALA A 57 2.08 2.47 3.26
C ALA A 57 0.81 1.74 3.67
N ARG A 58 0.97 0.66 4.42
CA ARG A 58 -0.19 -0.11 4.90
C ARG A 58 -1.08 0.74 5.78
N ALA A 59 -0.49 1.49 6.69
CA ALA A 59 -1.25 2.34 7.59
C ALA A 59 -2.01 3.40 6.81
N TRP A 60 -1.36 4.00 5.82
CA TRP A 60 -1.99 5.00 4.98
C TRP A 60 -3.16 4.40 4.19
N LEU A 61 -2.94 3.24 3.59
CA LEU A 61 -3.97 2.56 2.82
C LEU A 61 -5.16 2.20 3.70
N TYR A 62 -4.88 1.68 4.88
CA TYR A 62 -5.94 1.30 5.80
C TYR A 62 -6.81 2.51 6.15
N ARG A 63 -6.18 3.62 6.46
CA ARG A 63 -6.93 4.83 6.78
C ARG A 63 -7.70 5.35 5.58
N ARG A 64 -7.08 5.33 4.42
CA ARG A 64 -7.72 5.79 3.20
C ARG A 64 -8.96 4.96 2.89
N MET A 65 -8.85 3.65 3.01
CA MET A 65 -9.95 2.73 2.70
C MET A 65 -11.06 2.82 3.74
N THR A 66 -10.69 2.80 5.03
CA THR A 66 -11.69 2.88 6.09
C THR A 66 -12.40 4.22 6.12
N LYS A 67 -11.66 5.28 5.91
CA LYS A 67 -12.25 6.61 5.92
C LYS A 67 -13.30 6.72 4.84
N GLY A 68 -13.01 6.17 3.66
CA GLY A 68 -13.99 6.16 2.59
C GLY A 68 -15.21 5.35 2.95
N THR A 69 -15.02 4.25 3.69
CA THR A 69 -16.11 3.40 4.12
C THR A 69 -16.98 4.07 5.17
N PHE A 70 -16.35 4.71 6.13
CA PHE A 70 -17.06 5.27 7.27
C PHE A 70 -17.73 6.61 6.98
N ARG A 71 -17.32 7.27 5.95
CA ARG A 71 -17.77 8.63 5.72
C ARG A 71 -19.29 8.73 5.63
N GLY A 72 -19.91 7.78 4.99
CA GLY A 72 -21.37 7.79 4.86
C GLY A 72 -22.09 7.44 6.13
N SER A 73 -21.50 6.60 6.96
CA SER A 73 -22.15 6.13 8.16
C SER A 73 -21.87 7.02 9.35
N HIS A 74 -20.88 7.86 9.25
CA HIS A 74 -20.48 8.71 10.35
C HIS A 74 -21.47 9.84 10.60
N ASP A 75 -22.07 10.28 9.57
CA ASP A 75 -23.06 11.36 9.67
C ASP A 75 -24.44 10.80 9.95
#